data_5e2593b2958df1d2159d234549e4e871
#
_entry.id   5e2593b2958df1d2159d234549e4e871
#
_cell.length_a   1.000
_cell.length_b   1.000
_cell.length_c   1.000
_cell.angle_alpha   90.00
_cell.angle_beta   90.00
_cell.angle_gamma   90.00
#
_symmetry.space_group_name_H-M   'P 1'
#
loop_
_entity.id
_entity.type
_entity.pdbx_description
1 polymer ?
#
loop_
_entity_poly.entity_id
_entity_poly.type
_entity_poly.pdbx_seq_one_letter_code
_entity_poly.pdbx_strand_id
1 'polypeptide(L)'
;MPPRTKIIACQVFVEELRSMLPDDVAVETLEMSLHERPRSLRQMLQESVDASAGYDTIIVGYGMCGQAAVGLRATHSRLVLPRVDDCIAMFLGSRAAYRTEHQKEAGTYFLTKGWIGSGVTTPFSAYDAVRQRWGLGERYVEPRPASAERQLSLL
;
A
#
# COMPACT_ATOMS: atom_id res chain seq x y z
N MET A 1 -28.16 -13.00 -11.18
CA MET A 1 -27.25 -13.06 -9.99
C MET A 1 -26.61 -11.69 -9.82
N PRO A 2 -26.36 -11.23 -8.60
CA PRO A 2 -25.61 -9.98 -8.42
C PRO A 2 -24.19 -10.13 -9.03
N PRO A 3 -23.61 -9.05 -9.55
CA PRO A 3 -22.27 -9.09 -10.13
C PRO A 3 -21.23 -9.48 -9.06
N ARG A 4 -20.40 -10.47 -9.37
CA ARG A 4 -19.34 -10.94 -8.48
C ARG A 4 -18.13 -10.03 -8.58
N THR A 5 -17.71 -9.50 -7.44
CA THR A 5 -16.54 -8.62 -7.35
C THR A 5 -15.39 -9.30 -6.59
N LYS A 6 -14.18 -9.13 -7.09
CA LYS A 6 -12.94 -9.53 -6.41
C LYS A 6 -12.00 -8.33 -6.30
N ILE A 7 -11.32 -8.23 -5.16
CA ILE A 7 -10.27 -7.24 -4.93
C ILE A 7 -8.93 -7.97 -4.82
N ILE A 8 -7.93 -7.50 -5.56
CA ILE A 8 -6.54 -7.92 -5.44
C ILE A 8 -5.79 -6.75 -4.80
N ALA A 9 -5.33 -6.90 -3.57
CA ALA A 9 -4.77 -5.79 -2.78
C ALA A 9 -3.40 -6.11 -2.18
N CYS A 10 -2.60 -5.05 -1.98
CA CYS A 10 -1.38 -5.15 -1.22
C CYS A 10 -1.66 -5.46 0.24
N GLN A 11 -0.79 -6.28 0.85
CA GLN A 11 -0.85 -6.65 2.26
C GLN A 11 -0.98 -5.43 3.18
N VAL A 12 -0.31 -4.31 2.87
CA VAL A 12 -0.38 -3.10 3.70
C VAL A 12 -1.75 -2.44 3.73
N PHE A 13 -2.64 -2.76 2.79
CA PHE A 13 -3.93 -2.12 2.62
C PHE A 13 -5.11 -3.04 2.97
N VAL A 14 -4.86 -4.32 3.08
CA VAL A 14 -5.91 -5.35 3.15
C VAL A 14 -6.72 -5.29 4.45
N GLU A 15 -6.11 -4.96 5.59
CA GLU A 15 -6.83 -4.92 6.86
C GLU A 15 -7.86 -3.80 6.89
N GLU A 16 -7.48 -2.63 6.41
CA GLU A 16 -8.38 -1.48 6.30
C GLU A 16 -9.49 -1.75 5.30
N LEU A 17 -9.18 -2.34 4.15
CA LEU A 17 -10.19 -2.74 3.17
C LEU A 17 -11.22 -3.70 3.76
N ARG A 18 -10.77 -4.76 4.44
CA ARG A 18 -11.68 -5.79 4.99
C ARG A 18 -12.70 -5.22 5.95
N SER A 19 -12.33 -4.20 6.73
CA SER A 19 -13.25 -3.56 7.68
C SER A 19 -14.37 -2.76 7.00
N MET A 20 -14.23 -2.43 5.72
CA MET A 20 -15.16 -1.60 4.95
C MET A 20 -15.93 -2.37 3.89
N LEU A 21 -15.55 -3.62 3.62
CA LEU A 21 -16.15 -4.41 2.55
C LEU A 21 -17.30 -5.29 3.05
N PRO A 22 -18.32 -5.52 2.22
CA PRO A 22 -19.29 -6.59 2.46
C PRO A 22 -18.61 -7.97 2.49
N ASP A 23 -19.17 -8.90 3.25
CA ASP A 23 -18.62 -10.24 3.46
C ASP A 23 -18.53 -11.10 2.17
N ASP A 24 -19.35 -10.77 1.17
CA ASP A 24 -19.43 -11.47 -0.11
C ASP A 24 -18.37 -11.03 -1.13
N VAL A 25 -17.57 -10.01 -0.82
CA VAL A 25 -16.48 -9.53 -1.67
C VAL A 25 -15.22 -10.36 -1.42
N ALA A 26 -14.77 -11.09 -2.45
CA ALA A 26 -13.53 -11.84 -2.39
C ALA A 26 -12.31 -10.92 -2.37
N VAL A 27 -11.40 -11.16 -1.43
CA VAL A 27 -10.14 -10.39 -1.31
C VAL A 27 -8.95 -11.31 -1.41
N GLU A 28 -8.11 -11.08 -2.41
CA GLU A 28 -6.79 -11.71 -2.57
C GLU A 28 -5.71 -10.73 -2.12
N THR A 29 -4.77 -11.21 -1.33
CA THR A 29 -3.68 -10.41 -0.77
C THR A 29 -2.36 -10.80 -1.42
N LEU A 30 -1.62 -9.82 -1.93
CA LEU A 30 -0.25 -10.01 -2.38
C LEU A 30 0.73 -9.41 -1.38
N GLU A 31 1.90 -10.05 -1.27
CA GLU A 31 2.95 -9.64 -0.34
C GLU A 31 3.47 -8.22 -0.63
N MET A 32 3.75 -7.48 0.45
CA MET A 32 4.23 -6.12 0.37
C MET A 32 5.61 -6.02 -0.30
N SER A 33 6.50 -6.98 -0.08
CA SER A 33 7.86 -7.02 -0.64
C SER A 33 7.90 -6.95 -2.17
N LEU A 34 6.80 -7.28 -2.84
CA LEU A 34 6.70 -7.21 -4.30
C LEU A 34 6.80 -5.78 -4.85
N HIS A 35 6.47 -4.75 -4.07
CA HIS A 35 6.57 -3.36 -4.55
C HIS A 35 8.03 -2.92 -4.83
N GLU A 36 9.02 -3.56 -4.20
CA GLU A 36 10.44 -3.33 -4.46
C GLU A 36 10.89 -3.87 -5.83
N ARG A 37 10.07 -4.74 -6.42
CA ARG A 37 10.31 -5.40 -7.70
C ARG A 37 9.12 -5.22 -8.65
N PRO A 38 8.96 -4.04 -9.28
CA PRO A 38 7.78 -3.73 -10.09
C PRO A 38 7.47 -4.72 -11.21
N ARG A 39 8.50 -5.36 -11.77
CA ARG A 39 8.30 -6.41 -12.81
C ARG A 39 7.66 -7.67 -12.23
N SER A 40 8.14 -8.11 -11.05
CA SER A 40 7.55 -9.28 -10.35
C SER A 40 6.14 -8.97 -9.87
N LEU A 41 5.90 -7.77 -9.34
CA LEU A 41 4.56 -7.31 -8.96
C LEU A 41 3.61 -7.31 -10.15
N ARG A 42 4.04 -6.79 -11.32
CA ARG A 42 3.22 -6.83 -12.55
C ARG A 42 2.85 -8.25 -12.94
N GLN A 43 3.81 -9.16 -12.93
CA GLN A 43 3.57 -10.56 -13.25
C GLN A 43 2.54 -11.19 -12.31
N MET A 44 2.74 -11.03 -10.99
CA MET A 44 1.81 -11.56 -9.99
C MET A 44 0.41 -10.95 -10.11
N LEU A 45 0.32 -9.63 -10.36
CA LEU A 45 -0.96 -8.97 -10.59
C LEU A 45 -1.67 -9.53 -11.83
N GLN A 46 -0.94 -9.75 -12.93
CA GLN A 46 -1.53 -10.32 -14.15
C GLN A 46 -1.99 -11.76 -13.93
N GLU A 47 -1.19 -12.58 -13.27
CA GLU A 47 -1.56 -13.97 -12.92
C GLU A 47 -2.81 -14.01 -12.03
N SER A 48 -2.90 -13.12 -11.04
CA SER A 48 -4.09 -13.00 -10.18
C SER A 48 -5.33 -12.53 -10.96
N VAL A 49 -5.17 -11.61 -11.90
CA VAL A 49 -6.26 -11.16 -12.80
C VAL A 49 -6.72 -12.30 -13.68
N ASP A 50 -5.80 -13.03 -14.30
CA ASP A 50 -6.12 -14.16 -15.20
C ASP A 50 -6.82 -15.31 -14.44
N ALA A 51 -6.39 -15.60 -13.22
CA ALA A 51 -7.01 -16.58 -12.34
C ALA A 51 -8.42 -16.16 -11.84
N SER A 52 -8.81 -14.91 -12.09
CA SER A 52 -10.07 -14.32 -11.61
C SER A 52 -11.16 -14.24 -12.67
N ALA A 53 -11.10 -15.06 -13.73
CA ALA A 53 -12.07 -15.06 -14.84
C ALA A 53 -13.53 -15.34 -14.43
N GLY A 54 -13.77 -15.88 -13.23
CA GLY A 54 -15.11 -16.11 -12.68
C GLY A 54 -15.77 -14.87 -12.04
N TYR A 55 -15.11 -13.71 -12.05
CA TYR A 55 -15.62 -12.46 -11.48
C TYR A 55 -15.97 -11.45 -12.57
N ASP A 56 -17.08 -10.72 -12.40
CA ASP A 56 -17.52 -9.68 -13.33
C ASP A 56 -16.66 -8.42 -13.22
N THR A 57 -16.20 -8.12 -12.00
CA THR A 57 -15.34 -6.96 -11.70
C THR A 57 -14.15 -7.38 -10.86
N ILE A 58 -12.96 -6.96 -11.28
CA ILE A 58 -11.71 -7.09 -10.54
C ILE A 58 -11.22 -5.69 -10.19
N ILE A 59 -11.10 -5.41 -8.89
CA ILE A 59 -10.54 -4.16 -8.39
C ILE A 59 -9.09 -4.43 -7.98
N VAL A 60 -8.15 -3.72 -8.60
CA VAL A 60 -6.74 -3.80 -8.23
C VAL A 60 -6.46 -2.73 -7.17
N GLY A 61 -6.36 -3.13 -5.90
CA GLY A 61 -6.08 -2.29 -4.75
C GLY A 61 -4.60 -1.94 -4.66
N TYR A 62 -4.09 -1.35 -5.73
CA TYR A 62 -2.72 -0.85 -5.88
C TYR A 62 -2.75 0.52 -6.53
N GLY A 63 -1.81 1.39 -6.15
CA GLY A 63 -1.45 2.52 -7.00
C GLY A 63 -0.61 2.07 -8.20
N MET A 64 0.03 3.00 -8.88
CA MET A 64 0.92 2.68 -10.00
C MET A 64 2.17 1.89 -9.56
N CYS A 65 2.61 2.06 -8.31
CA CYS A 65 3.67 1.29 -7.64
C CYS A 65 4.87 0.99 -8.57
N GLY A 66 5.57 2.03 -9.02
CA GLY A 66 6.67 1.89 -9.96
C GLY A 66 6.23 1.40 -11.36
N GLN A 67 5.01 1.72 -11.75
CA GLN A 67 4.36 1.32 -13.01
C GLN A 67 4.00 -0.20 -13.09
N ALA A 68 3.98 -0.91 -11.98
CA ALA A 68 3.62 -2.32 -11.97
C ALA A 68 2.19 -2.59 -12.48
N ALA A 69 1.26 -1.65 -12.25
CA ALA A 69 -0.11 -1.78 -12.73
C ALA A 69 -0.32 -1.40 -14.21
N VAL A 70 0.71 -0.85 -14.87
CA VAL A 70 0.60 -0.44 -16.28
C VAL A 70 0.55 -1.67 -17.19
N GLY A 71 -0.43 -1.69 -18.09
CA GLY A 71 -0.58 -2.75 -19.10
C GLY A 71 -1.26 -4.02 -18.60
N LEU A 72 -1.80 -4.04 -17.38
CA LEU A 72 -2.66 -5.11 -16.91
C LEU A 72 -3.90 -5.24 -17.82
N ARG A 73 -4.31 -6.46 -18.10
CA ARG A 73 -5.43 -6.78 -18.98
C ARG A 73 -6.32 -7.83 -18.35
N ALA A 74 -7.63 -7.64 -18.45
CA ALA A 74 -8.63 -8.65 -18.15
C ALA A 74 -9.44 -8.90 -19.42
N THR A 75 -9.62 -10.15 -19.79
CA THR A 75 -10.35 -10.56 -21.02
C THR A 75 -11.83 -10.81 -20.74
N HIS A 76 -12.18 -11.17 -19.50
CA HIS A 76 -13.54 -11.60 -19.13
C HIS A 76 -14.17 -10.77 -18.03
N SER A 77 -13.42 -9.82 -17.45
CA SER A 77 -13.82 -9.04 -16.29
C SER A 77 -13.59 -7.57 -16.54
N ARG A 78 -14.38 -6.73 -15.90
CA ARG A 78 -14.10 -5.29 -15.81
C ARG A 78 -12.94 -5.07 -14.84
N LEU A 79 -11.86 -4.45 -15.31
CA LEU A 79 -10.71 -4.10 -14.48
C LEU A 79 -10.83 -2.66 -13.97
N VAL A 80 -10.72 -2.47 -12.67
CA VAL A 80 -10.79 -1.16 -12.02
C VAL A 80 -9.50 -0.92 -11.25
N LEU A 81 -8.85 0.21 -11.48
CA LEU A 81 -7.62 0.64 -10.82
C LEU A 81 -7.77 2.07 -10.29
N PRO A 82 -7.30 2.36 -9.06
CA PRO A 82 -7.20 3.73 -8.56
C PRO A 82 -6.16 4.52 -9.38
N ARG A 83 -6.47 5.79 -9.67
CA ARG A 83 -5.56 6.68 -10.42
C ARG A 83 -4.63 7.45 -9.48
N VAL A 84 -3.81 6.71 -8.73
CA VAL A 84 -2.85 7.24 -7.76
C VAL A 84 -1.46 6.64 -7.98
N ASP A 85 -0.44 7.31 -7.48
CA ASP A 85 0.95 6.91 -7.74
C ASP A 85 1.36 5.71 -6.87
N ASP A 86 0.88 5.66 -5.63
CA ASP A 86 1.22 4.61 -4.65
C ASP A 86 0.10 4.40 -3.61
N CYS A 87 0.35 3.50 -2.64
CA CYS A 87 -0.60 3.21 -1.58
C CYS A 87 -0.80 4.39 -0.62
N ILE A 88 0.18 5.28 -0.44
CA ILE A 88 0.05 6.45 0.44
C ILE A 88 -1.06 7.36 -0.07
N ALA A 89 -1.07 7.65 -1.38
CA ALA A 89 -2.12 8.43 -1.99
C ALA A 89 -3.50 7.75 -1.92
N MET A 90 -3.55 6.41 -1.88
CA MET A 90 -4.79 5.65 -1.63
C MET A 90 -5.29 5.88 -0.20
N PHE A 91 -4.42 5.74 0.82
CA PHE A 91 -4.77 5.98 2.21
C PHE A 91 -5.23 7.42 2.47
N LEU A 92 -4.61 8.39 1.84
CA LEU A 92 -4.99 9.80 1.92
C LEU A 92 -6.22 10.15 1.06
N GLY A 93 -6.77 9.18 0.33
CA GLY A 93 -7.97 9.29 -0.47
C GLY A 93 -7.79 9.97 -1.83
N SER A 94 -6.67 10.62 -2.10
CA SER A 94 -6.40 11.21 -3.42
C SER A 94 -4.94 11.61 -3.62
N ARG A 95 -4.54 11.73 -4.88
CA ARG A 95 -3.27 12.34 -5.28
C ARG A 95 -3.15 13.80 -4.83
N ALA A 96 -4.26 14.54 -4.78
CA ALA A 96 -4.27 15.93 -4.34
C ALA A 96 -3.97 16.01 -2.82
N ALA A 97 -4.60 15.17 -2.01
CA ALA A 97 -4.34 15.10 -0.58
C ALA A 97 -2.86 14.75 -0.31
N TYR A 98 -2.31 13.76 -1.00
CA TYR A 98 -0.89 13.41 -0.89
C TYR A 98 0.02 14.62 -1.18
N ARG A 99 -0.23 15.34 -2.27
CA ARG A 99 0.56 16.55 -2.62
C ARG A 99 0.48 17.62 -1.54
N THR A 100 -0.70 17.83 -0.99
CA THR A 100 -0.91 18.81 0.09
C THR A 100 -0.08 18.45 1.32
N GLU A 101 -0.10 17.20 1.75
CA GLU A 101 0.69 16.77 2.91
C GLU A 101 2.19 16.83 2.62
N HIS A 102 2.62 16.40 1.45
CA HIS A 102 4.02 16.50 1.04
C HIS A 102 4.55 17.94 0.95
N GLN A 103 3.70 18.89 0.55
CA GLN A 103 4.05 20.31 0.53
C GLN A 103 4.17 20.92 1.93
N LYS A 104 3.36 20.43 2.90
CA LYS A 104 3.47 20.87 4.30
C LYS A 104 4.77 20.38 4.94
N GLU A 105 5.15 19.15 4.69
CA GLU A 105 6.35 18.52 5.23
C GLU A 105 6.87 17.41 4.32
N ALA A 106 7.86 17.74 3.49
CA ALA A 106 8.43 16.83 2.50
C ALA A 106 9.12 15.59 3.10
N GLY A 107 9.51 15.65 4.38
CA GLY A 107 10.14 14.56 5.13
C GLY A 107 9.17 13.61 5.83
N THR A 108 7.86 13.76 5.61
CA THR A 108 6.84 12.91 6.25
C THR A 108 7.01 11.44 5.84
N TYR A 109 7.10 10.56 6.83
CA TYR A 109 7.08 9.12 6.65
C TYR A 109 5.72 8.57 7.10
N PHE A 110 4.97 7.99 6.16
CA PHE A 110 3.63 7.49 6.42
C PHE A 110 3.70 6.04 6.90
N LEU A 111 3.06 5.76 8.04
CA LEU A 111 2.97 4.44 8.62
C LEU A 111 1.50 4.05 8.75
N THR A 112 1.16 2.87 8.24
CA THR A 112 -0.14 2.24 8.44
C THR A 112 0.01 1.02 9.35
N LYS A 113 -1.09 0.50 9.86
CA LYS A 113 -1.09 -0.74 10.65
C LYS A 113 -0.53 -1.91 9.84
N GLY A 114 -0.94 -2.05 8.58
CA GLY A 114 -0.43 -3.09 7.68
C GLY A 114 1.06 -2.95 7.39
N TRP A 115 1.55 -1.71 7.29
CA TRP A 115 2.98 -1.43 7.12
C TRP A 115 3.80 -1.85 8.35
N ILE A 116 3.36 -1.46 9.54
CA ILE A 116 4.01 -1.81 10.81
C ILE A 116 3.97 -3.33 11.02
N GLY A 117 2.83 -3.97 10.76
CA GLY A 117 2.62 -5.41 10.93
C GLY A 117 3.36 -6.29 9.92
N SER A 118 3.80 -5.74 8.79
CA SER A 118 4.50 -6.50 7.74
C SER A 118 5.95 -6.85 8.07
N GLY A 119 6.49 -6.36 9.19
CA GLY A 119 7.89 -6.56 9.59
C GLY A 119 8.91 -5.84 8.70
N VAL A 120 8.45 -4.95 7.83
CA VAL A 120 9.36 -4.13 7.02
C VAL A 120 10.13 -3.17 7.91
N THR A 121 11.42 -3.13 7.65
CA THR A 121 12.34 -2.21 8.32
C THR A 121 11.92 -0.77 8.02
N THR A 122 11.43 -0.08 9.03
CA THR A 122 11.19 1.36 8.93
C THR A 122 12.53 2.11 8.92
N PRO A 123 12.61 3.35 8.45
CA PRO A 123 13.81 4.16 8.62
C PRO A 123 14.30 4.22 10.06
N PHE A 124 13.39 4.12 11.04
CA PHE A 124 13.71 4.11 12.46
C PHE A 124 14.39 2.81 12.88
N SER A 125 13.86 1.64 12.48
CA SER A 125 14.51 0.35 12.76
C SER A 125 15.82 0.15 12.00
N ALA A 126 15.92 0.66 10.76
CA ALA A 126 17.18 0.71 10.03
C ALA A 126 18.19 1.62 10.72
N TYR A 127 17.75 2.76 11.24
CA TYR A 127 18.59 3.69 11.99
C TYR A 127 19.12 3.06 13.27
N ASP A 128 18.31 2.34 14.02
CA ASP A 128 18.74 1.62 15.23
C ASP A 128 19.77 0.53 14.90
N ALA A 129 19.56 -0.23 13.84
CA ALA A 129 20.51 -1.23 13.36
C ALA A 129 21.85 -0.61 12.94
N VAL A 130 21.82 0.54 12.26
CA VAL A 130 23.02 1.30 11.88
C VAL A 130 23.72 1.84 13.13
N ARG A 131 22.99 2.41 14.08
CA ARG A 131 23.55 2.88 15.36
C ARG A 131 24.27 1.78 16.12
N GLN A 132 23.61 0.63 16.30
CA GLN A 132 24.20 -0.54 16.96
C GLN A 132 25.45 -1.01 16.26
N ARG A 133 25.43 -1.10 14.93
CA ARG A 133 26.58 -1.54 14.12
C ARG A 133 27.79 -0.60 14.21
N TRP A 134 27.54 0.70 14.35
CA TRP A 134 28.61 1.71 14.34
C TRP A 134 28.97 2.22 15.76
N GLY A 135 28.36 1.66 16.82
CA GLY A 135 28.62 2.06 18.20
C GLY A 135 28.26 3.52 18.48
N LEU A 136 27.35 4.09 17.71
CA LEU A 136 26.93 5.48 17.88
C LEU A 136 26.01 5.59 19.11
N GLY A 137 26.51 6.22 20.17
CA GLY A 137 25.76 6.42 21.41
C GLY A 137 24.47 7.23 21.24
N GLU A 138 23.70 7.35 22.34
CA GLU A 138 22.32 7.87 22.42
C GLU A 138 22.14 9.37 22.07
N ARG A 139 22.65 9.84 20.97
CA ARG A 139 22.27 11.16 20.45
C ARG A 139 21.06 11.10 19.50
N TYR A 140 20.10 10.26 19.80
CA TYR A 140 18.82 10.31 19.13
C TYR A 140 17.97 11.40 19.79
N VAL A 141 17.72 12.45 19.05
CA VAL A 141 16.63 13.39 19.39
C VAL A 141 15.36 12.72 18.90
N GLU A 142 14.56 12.17 19.83
CA GLU A 142 13.22 11.68 19.48
C GLU A 142 12.50 12.73 18.63
N PRO A 143 11.93 12.35 17.47
CA PRO A 143 11.03 13.24 16.75
C PRO A 143 9.94 13.66 17.74
N ARG A 144 9.72 14.97 17.86
CA ARG A 144 8.79 15.53 18.87
C ARG A 144 7.46 14.79 18.80
N PRO A 145 6.90 14.29 19.91
CA PRO A 145 5.67 13.50 19.94
C PRO A 145 4.49 14.11 19.17
N ALA A 146 4.43 15.44 19.11
CA ALA A 146 3.39 16.18 18.39
C ALA A 146 3.40 15.96 16.85
N SER A 147 4.50 15.51 16.24
CA SER A 147 4.52 15.18 14.81
C SER A 147 4.03 13.74 14.55
N ALA A 148 4.35 12.81 15.44
CA ALA A 148 3.91 11.42 15.33
C ALA A 148 2.39 11.28 15.56
N GLU A 149 1.83 11.97 16.56
CA GLU A 149 0.38 11.96 16.81
C GLU A 149 -0.42 12.61 15.67
N ARG A 150 0.12 13.65 15.05
CA ARG A 150 -0.51 14.28 13.89
C ARG A 150 -0.50 13.40 12.64
N GLN A 151 0.54 12.61 12.47
CA GLN A 151 0.65 11.66 11.34
C GLN A 151 -0.32 10.47 11.47
N LEU A 152 -0.49 9.94 12.69
CA LEU A 152 -1.44 8.87 12.97
C LEU A 152 -2.91 9.32 12.91
N SER A 153 -3.20 10.60 13.09
CA SER A 153 -4.57 11.14 13.00
C SER A 153 -5.04 11.42 11.56
N LEU A 154 -4.15 11.32 10.57
CA LEU A 154 -4.46 11.54 9.15
C LEU A 154 -4.69 10.23 8.38
N LEU A 155 -4.51 9.09 9.01
CA LEU A 155 -4.73 7.73 8.48
C LEU A 155 -5.91 7.07 9.18
#